data_8bd50a2a7520704b06fc195484a9b721
#
_entry.id   8bd50a2a7520704b06fc195484a9b721
#
_cell.length_a   1.000
_cell.length_b   1.000
_cell.length_c   1.000
_cell.angle_alpha   90.00
_cell.angle_beta   90.00
_cell.angle_gamma   90.00
#
_symmetry.space_group_name_H-M   'P 1'
#
loop_
_entity.id
_entity.type
_entity.pdbx_description
1 polymer ?
#
loop_
_entity_poly.entity_id
_entity_poly.type
_entity_poly.pdbx_seq_one_letter_code
_entity_poly.pdbx_strand_id
1 'polypeptide(L)'
;MATGKNTKFDLDLKYGQIREKRVADLLQGSKVEIKTERSWWRKTGNIAIEYEFRDKPSGIDKTESKWWFHILELDGKEHCMLVFRVSRLKKIVKKYKKTHTKSIGDYRASKCVVLPLKLLFTEDCIGIK
;
A
#
# COMPACT_ATOMS: atom_id res chain seq x y z
N MET A 1 4.36 -23.45 39.01
CA MET A 1 4.54 -22.43 38.14
C MET A 1 5.01 -22.79 36.82
N ALA A 2 4.19 -22.53 35.95
CA ALA A 2 4.43 -22.94 34.60
C ALA A 2 5.04 -21.83 33.74
N THR A 3 5.49 -20.76 34.36
CA THR A 3 5.87 -19.57 33.64
C THR A 3 6.97 -19.79 32.61
N GLY A 4 8.02 -20.53 32.95
CA GLY A 4 9.09 -20.79 31.99
C GLY A 4 8.69 -21.64 30.81
N LYS A 5 7.62 -22.41 30.96
CA LYS A 5 7.17 -23.31 29.89
C LYS A 5 6.46 -22.62 28.75
N ASN A 6 5.96 -21.42 29.00
CA ASN A 6 5.16 -20.67 28.01
C ASN A 6 5.90 -19.50 27.43
N THR A 7 7.23 -19.48 27.48
CA THR A 7 8.03 -18.36 26.98
C THR A 7 7.73 -18.03 25.53
N LYS A 8 7.62 -19.04 24.67
CA LYS A 8 7.30 -18.82 23.26
C LYS A 8 5.88 -18.27 23.09
N PHE A 9 4.92 -18.80 23.83
CA PHE A 9 3.54 -18.32 23.80
C PHE A 9 3.47 -16.87 24.28
N ASP A 10 4.17 -16.52 25.35
CA ASP A 10 4.19 -15.16 25.87
C ASP A 10 4.81 -14.18 24.87
N LEU A 11 5.87 -14.58 24.19
CA LEU A 11 6.50 -13.76 23.15
C LEU A 11 5.55 -13.58 21.95
N ASP A 12 4.86 -14.63 21.53
CA ASP A 12 3.91 -14.57 20.44
C ASP A 12 2.71 -13.67 20.78
N LEU A 13 2.21 -13.76 22.02
CA LEU A 13 1.12 -12.91 22.48
C LEU A 13 1.55 -11.45 22.50
N LYS A 14 2.73 -11.14 23.01
CA LYS A 14 3.27 -9.79 23.04
C LYS A 14 3.46 -9.25 21.63
N TYR A 15 3.94 -10.08 20.71
CA TYR A 15 4.12 -9.73 19.31
C TYR A 15 2.78 -9.32 18.67
N GLY A 16 1.72 -10.08 18.94
CA GLY A 16 0.37 -9.76 18.47
C GLY A 16 -0.16 -8.47 19.07
N GLN A 17 0.04 -8.25 20.37
CA GLN A 17 -0.39 -7.03 21.06
C GLN A 17 0.28 -5.77 20.50
N ILE A 18 1.55 -5.84 20.14
CA ILE A 18 2.26 -4.72 19.53
C ILE A 18 1.61 -4.34 18.21
N ARG A 19 1.23 -5.31 17.39
CA ARG A 19 0.59 -5.06 16.11
C ARG A 19 -0.84 -4.56 16.26
N GLU A 20 -1.58 -5.12 17.19
CA GLU A 20 -2.93 -4.65 17.49
C GLU A 20 -2.92 -3.18 17.92
N LYS A 21 -1.97 -2.80 18.79
CA LYS A 21 -1.81 -1.42 19.20
C LYS A 21 -1.48 -0.51 18.04
N ARG A 22 -0.61 -0.96 17.14
CA ARG A 22 -0.23 -0.19 15.94
C ARG A 22 -1.45 0.09 15.07
N VAL A 23 -2.29 -0.92 14.84
CA VAL A 23 -3.51 -0.75 14.03
C VAL A 23 -4.52 0.14 14.77
N ALA A 24 -4.68 -0.05 16.07
CA ALA A 24 -5.57 0.80 16.87
C ALA A 24 -5.13 2.27 16.84
N ASP A 25 -3.83 2.54 16.97
CA ASP A 25 -3.29 3.89 16.91
C ASP A 25 -3.52 4.50 15.51
N LEU A 26 -3.37 3.71 14.46
CA LEU A 26 -3.66 4.12 13.09
C LEU A 26 -5.11 4.56 12.94
N LEU A 27 -6.04 3.77 13.46
CA LEU A 27 -7.48 4.07 13.37
C LEU A 27 -7.90 5.27 14.20
N GLN A 28 -7.12 5.66 15.19
CA GLN A 28 -7.46 6.75 16.13
C GLN A 28 -6.90 8.11 15.76
N GLY A 29 -6.18 8.26 14.69
CA GLY A 29 -5.73 9.62 14.38
C GLY A 29 -4.49 9.77 13.51
N SER A 30 -4.00 8.71 12.93
CA SER A 30 -2.92 8.83 11.97
C SER A 30 -3.46 9.41 10.67
N LYS A 31 -2.61 10.18 9.98
CA LYS A 31 -2.95 10.65 8.64
C LYS A 31 -2.93 9.47 7.68
N VAL A 32 -4.01 9.32 6.94
CA VAL A 32 -4.23 8.22 5.98
C VAL A 32 -4.58 8.81 4.63
N GLU A 33 -3.89 8.35 3.61
CA GLU A 33 -4.26 8.63 2.22
C GLU A 33 -5.11 7.47 1.72
N ILE A 34 -6.28 7.77 1.18
CA ILE A 34 -7.20 6.72 0.70
C ILE A 34 -7.36 6.86 -0.81
N LYS A 35 -7.10 5.79 -1.52
CA LYS A 35 -7.28 5.70 -2.97
C LYS A 35 -8.15 4.50 -3.30
N THR A 36 -8.90 4.62 -4.38
CA THR A 36 -9.76 3.54 -4.85
C THR A 36 -9.36 3.12 -6.26
N GLU A 37 -9.11 1.83 -6.40
CA GLU A 37 -8.86 1.19 -7.68
C GLU A 37 -10.20 0.64 -8.16
N ARG A 38 -10.70 1.13 -9.30
CA ARG A 38 -11.95 0.65 -9.86
C ARG A 38 -11.82 -0.78 -10.38
N SER A 39 -12.94 -1.39 -10.73
CA SER A 39 -13.05 -2.83 -11.08
C SER A 39 -12.08 -3.37 -12.13
N TRP A 40 -11.38 -2.51 -12.88
CA TRP A 40 -10.40 -2.93 -13.88
C TRP A 40 -9.28 -3.80 -13.34
N TRP A 41 -8.92 -3.66 -12.06
CA TRP A 41 -7.88 -4.47 -11.43
C TRP A 41 -8.19 -5.97 -11.53
N ARG A 42 -9.48 -6.33 -11.59
CA ARG A 42 -9.90 -7.72 -11.72
C ARG A 42 -9.44 -8.32 -13.04
N LYS A 43 -9.48 -7.55 -14.13
CA LYS A 43 -9.02 -8.01 -15.45
C LYS A 43 -7.52 -7.89 -15.62
N THR A 44 -6.97 -6.78 -15.19
CA THR A 44 -5.56 -6.46 -15.43
C THR A 44 -4.63 -7.10 -14.40
N GLY A 45 -5.11 -7.35 -13.19
CA GLY A 45 -4.28 -7.76 -12.06
C GLY A 45 -3.38 -6.66 -11.52
N ASN A 46 -3.63 -5.41 -11.90
CA ASN A 46 -2.75 -4.29 -11.60
C ASN A 46 -3.43 -3.24 -10.73
N ILE A 47 -2.61 -2.53 -9.95
CA ILE A 47 -3.02 -1.27 -9.30
C ILE A 47 -2.16 -0.14 -9.85
N ALA A 48 -2.69 1.09 -9.83
CA ALA A 48 -1.99 2.27 -10.31
C ALA A 48 -1.73 3.23 -9.15
N ILE A 49 -0.48 3.57 -8.95
CA ILE A 49 -0.07 4.52 -7.90
C ILE A 49 0.38 5.81 -8.58
N GLU A 50 -0.44 6.85 -8.44
CA GLU A 50 -0.15 8.14 -9.04
C GLU A 50 1.01 8.83 -8.32
N TYR A 51 1.92 9.42 -9.09
CA TYR A 51 3.02 10.19 -8.53
C TYR A 51 3.15 11.59 -9.15
N GLU A 52 2.46 11.84 -10.25
CA GLU A 52 2.53 13.14 -10.93
C GLU A 52 1.21 13.44 -11.61
N PHE A 53 0.79 14.71 -11.57
CA PHE A 53 -0.39 15.20 -12.26
C PHE A 53 -0.07 16.55 -12.89
N ARG A 54 -0.26 16.65 -14.21
CA ARG A 54 0.03 17.86 -14.99
C ARG A 54 1.43 18.42 -14.68
N ASP A 55 2.42 17.53 -14.73
CA ASP A 55 3.85 17.83 -14.53
C ASP A 55 4.20 18.33 -13.12
N LYS A 56 3.32 18.10 -12.13
CA LYS A 56 3.57 18.42 -10.72
C LYS A 56 3.49 17.17 -9.85
N PRO A 57 4.28 17.09 -8.79
CA PRO A 57 4.15 15.96 -7.85
C PRO A 57 2.73 15.82 -7.33
N SER A 58 2.25 14.60 -7.27
CA SER A 58 0.93 14.26 -6.76
C SER A 58 0.94 12.87 -6.14
N GLY A 59 -0.17 12.46 -5.57
CA GLY A 59 -0.29 11.12 -5.00
C GLY A 59 0.86 10.79 -4.07
N ILE A 60 1.57 9.71 -4.37
CA ILE A 60 2.63 9.20 -3.49
C ILE A 60 3.83 10.17 -3.35
N ASP A 61 4.09 10.98 -4.36
CA ASP A 61 5.20 11.94 -4.31
C ASP A 61 4.81 13.26 -3.62
N LYS A 62 3.55 13.44 -3.27
CA LYS A 62 3.07 14.65 -2.59
C LYS A 62 2.53 14.37 -1.19
N THR A 63 2.00 13.18 -0.94
CA THR A 63 1.32 12.87 0.32
C THR A 63 2.22 13.07 1.53
N GLU A 64 1.65 13.61 2.60
CA GLU A 64 2.30 13.74 3.91
C GLU A 64 1.77 12.69 4.88
N SER A 65 0.90 11.79 4.39
CA SER A 65 0.33 10.73 5.20
C SER A 65 1.37 9.67 5.53
N LYS A 66 1.19 8.98 6.65
CA LYS A 66 2.04 7.86 7.04
C LYS A 66 1.55 6.56 6.45
N TRP A 67 0.25 6.48 6.18
CA TRP A 67 -0.39 5.28 5.70
C TRP A 67 -1.13 5.54 4.40
N TRP A 68 -1.13 4.54 3.54
CA TRP A 68 -1.79 4.55 2.24
C TRP A 68 -2.74 3.37 2.18
N PHE A 69 -4.03 3.64 2.10
CA PHE A 69 -5.07 2.64 1.98
C PHE A 69 -5.53 2.61 0.51
N HIS A 70 -5.30 1.49 -0.12
CA HIS A 70 -5.65 1.31 -1.53
C HIS A 70 -6.81 0.33 -1.63
N ILE A 71 -8.01 0.85 -1.85
CA ILE A 71 -9.23 0.07 -1.91
C ILE A 71 -9.35 -0.58 -3.29
N LEU A 72 -9.61 -1.88 -3.31
CA LEU A 72 -9.93 -2.60 -4.53
C LEU A 72 -11.46 -2.72 -4.62
N GLU A 73 -12.03 -1.95 -5.54
CA GLU A 73 -13.48 -1.92 -5.76
C GLU A 73 -13.89 -3.01 -6.75
N LEU A 74 -15.01 -3.63 -6.50
CA LEU A 74 -15.59 -4.61 -7.39
C LEU A 74 -17.08 -4.30 -7.56
N ASP A 75 -17.48 -3.97 -8.78
CA ASP A 75 -18.86 -3.66 -9.13
C ASP A 75 -19.51 -2.62 -8.18
N GLY A 76 -18.76 -1.56 -7.89
CA GLY A 76 -19.23 -0.46 -7.05
C GLY A 76 -19.14 -0.70 -5.54
N LYS A 77 -18.59 -1.84 -5.12
CA LYS A 77 -18.43 -2.18 -3.70
C LYS A 77 -16.97 -2.45 -3.38
N GLU A 78 -16.57 -2.25 -2.13
CA GLU A 78 -15.25 -2.64 -1.71
C GLU A 78 -15.11 -4.16 -1.68
N HIS A 79 -14.10 -4.68 -2.36
CA HIS A 79 -13.75 -6.08 -2.27
C HIS A 79 -12.74 -6.31 -1.14
N CYS A 80 -11.68 -5.52 -1.13
CA CYS A 80 -10.67 -5.55 -0.08
C CYS A 80 -9.87 -4.24 -0.11
N MET A 81 -8.95 -4.11 0.81
CA MET A 81 -8.11 -2.93 0.91
C MET A 81 -6.68 -3.36 1.20
N LEU A 82 -5.75 -2.79 0.42
CA LEU A 82 -4.33 -2.95 0.66
C LEU A 82 -3.86 -1.81 1.55
N VAL A 83 -3.11 -2.11 2.58
CA VAL A 83 -2.59 -1.12 3.51
C VAL A 83 -1.08 -1.08 3.41
N PHE A 84 -0.54 0.08 3.03
CA PHE A 84 0.91 0.28 2.92
C PHE A 84 1.36 1.35 3.89
N ARG A 85 2.56 1.20 4.44
CA ARG A 85 3.27 2.36 4.97
C ARG A 85 3.69 3.19 3.76
N VAL A 86 3.46 4.51 3.83
CA VAL A 86 3.83 5.41 2.73
C VAL A 86 5.33 5.32 2.45
N SER A 87 6.17 5.24 3.49
CA SER A 87 7.62 5.11 3.31
C SER A 87 8.00 3.87 2.49
N ARG A 88 7.30 2.76 2.72
CA ARG A 88 7.51 1.51 1.97
C ARG A 88 7.00 1.62 0.54
N LEU A 89 5.81 2.16 0.36
CA LEU A 89 5.23 2.34 -0.96
C LEU A 89 6.09 3.27 -1.83
N LYS A 90 6.65 4.33 -1.24
CA LYS A 90 7.59 5.21 -1.94
C LYS A 90 8.80 4.46 -2.49
N LYS A 91 9.35 3.55 -1.71
CA LYS A 91 10.49 2.73 -2.15
C LYS A 91 10.12 1.80 -3.30
N ILE A 92 8.95 1.19 -3.22
CA ILE A 92 8.43 0.33 -4.29
C ILE A 92 8.23 1.14 -5.57
N VAL A 93 7.56 2.27 -5.47
CA VAL A 93 7.32 3.17 -6.62
C VAL A 93 8.65 3.62 -7.23
N LYS A 94 9.61 4.01 -6.43
CA LYS A 94 10.92 4.44 -6.91
C LYS A 94 11.61 3.33 -7.71
N LYS A 95 11.55 2.10 -7.24
CA LYS A 95 12.16 0.96 -7.94
C LYS A 95 11.54 0.71 -9.30
N TYR A 96 10.22 0.79 -9.40
CA TYR A 96 9.51 0.42 -10.64
C TYR A 96 9.13 1.61 -11.53
N LYS A 97 9.49 2.82 -11.14
CA LYS A 97 9.09 4.04 -11.86
C LYS A 97 9.52 4.06 -13.32
N LYS A 98 10.75 3.63 -13.60
CA LYS A 98 11.28 3.65 -14.97
C LYS A 98 10.64 2.62 -15.88
N THR A 99 10.26 1.47 -15.34
CA THR A 99 9.79 0.34 -16.13
C THR A 99 8.28 0.19 -16.17
N HIS A 100 7.56 0.74 -15.18
CA HIS A 100 6.13 0.53 -15.00
C HIS A 100 5.28 1.81 -15.02
N THR A 101 5.84 2.93 -15.47
CA THR A 101 5.08 4.18 -15.55
C THR A 101 4.15 4.18 -16.75
N LYS A 102 2.91 4.62 -16.54
CA LYS A 102 1.94 4.88 -17.59
C LYS A 102 1.25 6.21 -17.36
N SER A 103 0.91 6.90 -18.45
CA SER A 103 0.07 8.08 -18.39
C SER A 103 -1.39 7.66 -18.46
N ILE A 104 -2.17 8.10 -17.49
CA ILE A 104 -3.55 7.65 -17.28
C ILE A 104 -4.46 8.86 -17.08
N GLY A 105 -5.76 8.62 -17.24
CA GLY A 105 -6.78 9.63 -17.02
C GLY A 105 -7.03 10.52 -18.22
N ASP A 106 -7.89 11.53 -18.02
CA ASP A 106 -8.26 12.47 -19.06
C ASP A 106 -7.03 13.21 -19.57
N TYR A 107 -6.86 13.22 -20.90
CA TYR A 107 -5.71 13.81 -21.58
C TYR A 107 -4.35 13.24 -21.12
N ARG A 108 -4.38 12.04 -20.50
CA ARG A 108 -3.17 11.41 -19.97
C ARG A 108 -2.41 12.31 -18.99
N ALA A 109 -3.16 13.07 -18.20
CA ALA A 109 -2.60 14.08 -17.30
C ALA A 109 -1.90 13.47 -16.08
N SER A 110 -2.27 12.24 -15.69
CA SER A 110 -1.68 11.56 -14.52
C SER A 110 -0.61 10.59 -14.95
N LYS A 111 0.53 10.62 -14.25
CA LYS A 111 1.55 9.56 -14.36
C LYS A 111 1.46 8.66 -13.16
N CYS A 112 1.34 7.38 -13.41
CA CYS A 112 1.20 6.35 -12.39
C CYS A 112 2.22 5.25 -12.60
N VAL A 113 2.69 4.67 -11.50
CA VAL A 113 3.39 3.39 -11.56
C VAL A 113 2.32 2.31 -11.50
N VAL A 114 2.24 1.50 -12.54
CA VAL A 114 1.26 0.41 -12.62
C VAL A 114 1.92 -0.86 -12.12
N LEU A 115 1.47 -1.33 -10.98
CA LEU A 115 2.05 -2.49 -10.29
C LEU A 115 1.13 -3.70 -10.42
N PRO A 116 1.60 -4.80 -11.03
CA PRO A 116 0.88 -6.05 -10.91
C PRO A 116 0.74 -6.44 -9.43
N LEU A 117 -0.44 -6.83 -9.01
CA LEU A 117 -0.67 -7.22 -7.61
C LEU A 117 0.30 -8.32 -7.17
N LYS A 118 0.52 -9.31 -8.04
CA LYS A 118 1.46 -10.41 -7.72
C LYS A 118 2.91 -9.95 -7.58
N LEU A 119 3.29 -8.84 -8.21
CA LEU A 119 4.65 -8.30 -8.10
C LEU A 119 4.99 -7.93 -6.66
N LEU A 120 4.00 -7.47 -5.89
CA LEU A 120 4.18 -7.08 -4.50
C LEU A 120 4.71 -8.22 -3.61
N PHE A 121 4.52 -9.45 -4.05
CA PHE A 121 4.91 -10.64 -3.29
C PHE A 121 6.13 -11.36 -3.86
N THR A 122 6.80 -10.76 -4.84
CA THR A 122 8.04 -11.31 -5.40
C THR A 122 9.24 -10.91 -4.56
N GLU A 123 10.30 -11.70 -4.63
CA GLU A 123 11.54 -11.40 -3.92
C GLU A 123 12.13 -10.05 -4.32
N ASP A 124 12.00 -9.67 -5.59
CA ASP A 124 12.47 -8.38 -6.07
C ASP A 124 11.79 -7.22 -5.34
N CYS A 125 10.50 -7.33 -5.06
CA CYS A 125 9.75 -6.31 -4.35
C CYS A 125 9.95 -6.42 -2.84
N ILE A 126 9.84 -7.62 -2.29
CA ILE A 126 10.01 -7.86 -0.85
C ILE A 126 11.39 -7.43 -0.38
N GLY A 127 12.42 -7.68 -1.19
CA GLY A 127 13.81 -7.38 -0.86
C GLY A 127 14.22 -5.92 -0.98
N ILE A 128 13.33 -5.02 -1.34
CA ILE A 128 13.62 -3.58 -1.42
C ILE A 128 13.98 -3.05 -0.02
N LYS A 129 15.14 -2.42 0.09
CA LYS A 129 15.62 -1.84 1.35
C LYS A 129 15.48 -0.34 1.41
#